data_820f061f929306e7db738fe870c1c4ce
#
_entry.id   820f061f929306e7db738fe870c1c4ce
#
_cell.length_a   1.000
_cell.length_b   1.000
_cell.length_c   1.000
_cell.angle_alpha   90.00
_cell.angle_beta   90.00
_cell.angle_gamma   90.00
#
_symmetry.space_group_name_H-M   'P 1'
#
loop_
_entity.id
_entity.type
_entity.pdbx_description
1 polymer ?
#
loop_
_entity_poly.entity_id
_entity_poly.type
_entity_poly.pdbx_seq_one_letter_code
_entity_poly.pdbx_strand_id
1 'polypeptide(L)'
;MYKRQFQNSEEKPLVYGDVEIHNIPRRRLRGEEEKEGIIAESVFVGFCGTDYTLMNMGREGNLKQKFPEGCNRLINGHEGVVWVPDENRFAIVLIRGGNSYDPTRYTEEETYFEYGCDQADGLFSDKNYYNPDMLLKIPDGYVKDGKIPLSICKKLVFSDPYACMIFQRERMEDIGEAQNFRVKMAQYKCSEAEAREIARKETFDRVCIFGLGTTGMFIGDLIHQRYPDAKIVFVARSEESSPKVSFALKQAGASYVRSAFDTNEELA
;
A
#
# COMPACT_ATOMS: atom_id res chain seq x y z
N MET A 1 5.64 -13.63 -25.44
CA MET A 1 6.90 -13.93 -24.74
C MET A 1 6.56 -14.71 -23.47
N TYR A 2 7.16 -15.88 -23.25
CA TYR A 2 6.90 -16.69 -22.07
C TYR A 2 7.91 -16.37 -20.98
N LYS A 3 7.45 -16.24 -19.73
CA LYS A 3 8.27 -15.93 -18.56
C LYS A 3 7.89 -16.82 -17.39
N ARG A 4 8.87 -17.10 -16.51
CA ARG A 4 8.61 -17.81 -15.26
C ARG A 4 7.95 -16.88 -14.28
N GLN A 5 6.81 -17.28 -13.76
CA GLN A 5 5.95 -16.44 -12.95
C GLN A 5 5.22 -17.25 -11.88
N PHE A 6 4.92 -16.58 -10.77
CA PHE A 6 3.91 -17.06 -9.84
C PHE A 6 2.56 -16.54 -10.29
N GLN A 7 1.66 -17.44 -10.59
CA GLN A 7 0.31 -17.12 -11.04
C GLN A 7 -0.73 -17.78 -10.14
N ASN A 8 -1.84 -17.12 -10.00
CA ASN A 8 -2.99 -17.63 -9.29
C ASN A 8 -4.15 -17.80 -10.29
N SER A 9 -4.72 -18.98 -10.37
CA SER A 9 -5.84 -19.30 -11.26
C SER A 9 -6.89 -20.14 -10.55
N GLU A 10 -8.09 -20.25 -11.13
CA GLU A 10 -9.16 -21.07 -10.57
C GLU A 10 -8.76 -22.56 -10.45
N GLU A 11 -8.01 -23.09 -11.42
CA GLU A 11 -7.62 -24.49 -11.44
C GLU A 11 -6.41 -24.79 -10.55
N LYS A 12 -5.47 -23.86 -10.49
CA LYS A 12 -4.19 -24.04 -9.79
C LYS A 12 -3.80 -22.75 -9.08
N PRO A 13 -4.18 -22.57 -7.82
CA PRO A 13 -3.72 -21.43 -7.05
C PRO A 13 -2.21 -21.48 -6.88
N LEU A 14 -1.56 -20.37 -7.16
CA LEU A 14 -0.12 -20.13 -7.03
C LEU A 14 0.75 -21.16 -7.78
N VAL A 15 0.71 -21.14 -9.09
CA VAL A 15 1.57 -21.96 -9.95
C VAL A 15 2.81 -21.16 -10.36
N TYR A 16 3.97 -21.78 -10.25
CA TYR A 16 5.21 -21.28 -10.85
C TYR A 16 5.43 -21.92 -12.23
N GLY A 17 5.61 -21.10 -13.25
CA GLY A 17 5.80 -21.61 -14.61
C GLY A 17 6.00 -20.51 -15.63
N ASP A 18 6.12 -20.93 -16.88
CA ASP A 18 6.20 -20.02 -18.02
C ASP A 18 4.78 -19.61 -18.46
N VAL A 19 4.53 -18.32 -18.53
CA VAL A 19 3.25 -17.74 -18.93
C VAL A 19 3.46 -16.64 -19.94
N GLU A 20 2.52 -16.51 -20.85
CA GLU A 20 2.47 -15.36 -21.75
C GLU A 20 2.06 -14.12 -20.94
N ILE A 21 2.86 -13.06 -21.04
CA ILE A 21 2.48 -11.76 -20.47
C ILE A 21 1.60 -11.01 -21.48
N HIS A 22 0.48 -10.53 -21.01
CA HIS A 22 -0.45 -9.76 -21.81
C HIS A 22 -0.14 -8.27 -21.64
N ASN A 23 -0.11 -7.57 -22.77
CA ASN A 23 -0.14 -6.12 -22.76
C ASN A 23 -1.53 -5.71 -22.30
N ILE A 24 -1.61 -5.05 -21.15
CA ILE A 24 -2.89 -4.56 -20.64
C ILE A 24 -3.30 -3.37 -21.51
N PRO A 25 -4.46 -3.47 -22.21
CA PRO A 25 -4.96 -2.32 -22.93
C PRO A 25 -5.09 -1.15 -21.95
N ARG A 26 -4.47 -0.05 -22.30
CA ARG A 26 -4.60 1.16 -21.51
C ARG A 26 -6.05 1.58 -21.48
N ARG A 27 -6.57 1.63 -20.29
CA ARG A 27 -7.84 2.27 -20.07
C ARG A 27 -7.56 3.77 -20.01
N ARG A 28 -8.16 4.50 -20.95
CA ARG A 28 -8.01 5.95 -21.08
C ARG A 28 -8.50 6.61 -19.81
N LEU A 29 -7.65 7.41 -19.19
CA LEU A 29 -8.14 8.51 -18.37
C LEU A 29 -8.85 9.47 -19.30
N ARG A 30 -10.03 9.93 -18.94
CA ARG A 30 -10.92 10.75 -19.77
C ARG A 30 -10.15 11.95 -20.36
N GLY A 31 -9.92 11.97 -21.67
CA GLY A 31 -9.28 13.06 -22.40
C GLY A 31 -7.78 12.93 -22.64
N GLU A 32 -7.12 11.84 -22.24
CA GLU A 32 -5.71 11.59 -22.55
C GLU A 32 -5.54 10.69 -23.80
N GLU A 33 -4.46 10.96 -24.55
CA GLU A 33 -4.07 10.10 -25.66
C GLU A 33 -3.60 8.73 -25.13
N GLU A 34 -3.91 7.69 -25.86
CA GLU A 34 -3.50 6.30 -25.56
C GLU A 34 -1.97 6.17 -25.73
N LYS A 35 -1.26 5.98 -24.63
CA LYS A 35 0.19 5.74 -24.67
C LYS A 35 0.45 4.23 -24.58
N GLU A 36 1.40 3.68 -25.27
CA GLU A 36 1.78 2.27 -25.20
C GLU A 36 2.38 1.91 -23.83
N GLY A 37 2.08 0.72 -23.33
CA GLY A 37 2.73 0.17 -22.16
C GLY A 37 4.23 -0.03 -22.41
N ILE A 38 5.04 0.11 -21.38
CA ILE A 38 6.46 -0.20 -21.45
C ILE A 38 6.78 -1.45 -20.64
N ILE A 39 7.78 -2.19 -21.08
CA ILE A 39 8.25 -3.37 -20.36
C ILE A 39 9.18 -2.91 -19.23
N ALA A 40 8.89 -3.40 -18.00
CA ALA A 40 9.83 -3.31 -16.91
C ALA A 40 10.12 -4.69 -16.32
N GLU A 41 11.34 -4.87 -15.83
CA GLU A 41 11.86 -6.10 -15.25
C GLU A 41 11.82 -6.01 -13.72
N SER A 42 11.28 -7.04 -13.06
CA SER A 42 11.22 -7.08 -11.61
C SER A 42 12.61 -7.24 -11.00
N VAL A 43 13.00 -6.33 -10.11
CA VAL A 43 14.29 -6.33 -9.43
C VAL A 43 14.15 -6.85 -8.00
N PHE A 44 13.12 -6.37 -7.30
CA PHE A 44 12.83 -6.77 -5.93
C PHE A 44 11.34 -6.61 -5.66
N VAL A 45 10.70 -7.63 -5.13
CA VAL A 45 9.25 -7.65 -4.88
C VAL A 45 8.97 -8.05 -3.45
N GLY A 46 8.03 -7.37 -2.82
CA GLY A 46 7.48 -7.69 -1.51
C GLY A 46 6.31 -8.67 -1.63
N PHE A 47 6.10 -9.44 -0.58
CA PHE A 47 4.93 -10.28 -0.39
C PHE A 47 4.10 -9.69 0.75
N CYS A 48 2.87 -9.31 0.49
CA CYS A 48 2.01 -8.65 1.47
C CYS A 48 0.78 -9.47 1.87
N GLY A 49 -0.03 -8.93 2.77
CA GLY A 49 -1.28 -9.55 3.20
C GLY A 49 -2.31 -9.70 2.09
N THR A 50 -2.32 -8.78 1.12
CA THR A 50 -3.22 -8.83 -0.04
C THR A 50 -2.90 -10.03 -0.93
N ASP A 51 -1.62 -10.29 -1.20
CA ASP A 51 -1.20 -11.48 -1.98
C ASP A 51 -1.69 -12.77 -1.30
N TYR A 52 -1.56 -12.85 0.02
CA TYR A 52 -2.06 -14.00 0.79
C TYR A 52 -3.58 -14.13 0.67
N THR A 53 -4.32 -13.02 0.74
CA THR A 53 -5.78 -13.02 0.58
C THR A 53 -6.18 -13.50 -0.82
N LEU A 54 -5.54 -12.98 -1.86
CA LEU A 54 -5.78 -13.39 -3.25
C LEU A 54 -5.50 -14.89 -3.48
N MET A 55 -4.43 -15.41 -2.87
CA MET A 55 -4.15 -16.86 -2.91
C MET A 55 -5.28 -17.68 -2.28
N ASN A 56 -5.85 -17.23 -1.17
CA ASN A 56 -6.98 -17.89 -0.55
C ASN A 56 -8.26 -17.76 -1.38
N MET A 57 -8.53 -16.59 -1.96
CA MET A 57 -9.64 -16.41 -2.91
C MET A 57 -9.53 -17.38 -4.11
N GLY A 58 -8.32 -17.61 -4.61
CA GLY A 58 -8.08 -18.60 -5.67
C GLY A 58 -8.44 -20.02 -5.25
N ARG A 59 -8.13 -20.40 -4.00
CA ARG A 59 -8.50 -21.72 -3.44
C ARG A 59 -10.01 -21.88 -3.26
N GLU A 60 -10.73 -20.80 -3.03
CA GLU A 60 -12.17 -20.76 -2.85
C GLU A 60 -12.95 -20.60 -4.16
N GLY A 61 -12.26 -20.45 -5.31
CA GLY A 61 -12.89 -20.22 -6.63
C GLY A 61 -13.42 -18.80 -6.84
N ASN A 62 -13.06 -17.86 -5.98
CA ASN A 62 -13.59 -16.47 -5.98
C ASN A 62 -12.69 -15.47 -6.73
N LEU A 63 -11.62 -15.94 -7.38
CA LEU A 63 -10.62 -15.05 -7.98
C LEU A 63 -10.96 -14.54 -9.39
N LYS A 64 -11.90 -15.18 -10.08
CA LYS A 64 -12.21 -14.93 -11.51
C LYS A 64 -12.49 -13.47 -11.83
N GLN A 65 -13.22 -12.79 -10.97
CA GLN A 65 -13.54 -11.36 -11.13
C GLN A 65 -12.34 -10.41 -11.03
N LYS A 66 -11.19 -10.94 -10.58
CA LYS A 66 -9.93 -10.20 -10.45
C LYS A 66 -8.98 -10.38 -11.64
N PHE A 67 -9.33 -11.27 -12.55
CA PHE A 67 -8.47 -11.54 -13.70
C PHE A 67 -8.49 -10.37 -14.69
N PRO A 68 -7.36 -10.09 -15.35
CA PRO A 68 -7.34 -9.18 -16.49
C PRO A 68 -8.31 -9.65 -17.56
N GLU A 69 -8.87 -8.71 -18.32
CA GLU A 69 -9.82 -9.02 -19.39
C GLU A 69 -9.26 -10.02 -20.39
N GLY A 70 -10.03 -11.05 -20.70
CA GLY A 70 -9.61 -12.14 -21.59
C GLY A 70 -8.65 -13.15 -21.00
N CYS A 71 -8.26 -12.99 -19.73
CA CYS A 71 -7.38 -13.92 -19.02
C CYS A 71 -8.17 -14.86 -18.09
N ASN A 72 -7.55 -15.99 -17.79
CA ASN A 72 -8.05 -16.97 -16.81
C ASN A 72 -7.14 -17.07 -15.56
N ARG A 73 -6.28 -16.07 -15.36
CA ARG A 73 -5.28 -16.00 -14.30
C ARG A 73 -4.94 -14.56 -13.92
N LEU A 74 -4.30 -14.41 -12.77
CA LEU A 74 -3.69 -13.17 -12.29
C LEU A 74 -2.26 -13.46 -11.83
N ILE A 75 -1.30 -12.64 -12.24
CA ILE A 75 0.04 -12.63 -11.65
C ILE A 75 -0.01 -11.69 -10.46
N ASN A 76 0.25 -12.20 -9.27
CA ASN A 76 0.26 -11.42 -8.05
C ASN A 76 1.52 -10.54 -7.90
N GLY A 77 1.63 -9.84 -6.77
CA GLY A 77 2.72 -8.95 -6.41
C GLY A 77 2.45 -7.51 -6.85
N HIS A 78 2.37 -6.63 -5.88
CA HIS A 78 2.05 -5.22 -6.14
C HIS A 78 3.02 -4.24 -5.45
N GLU A 79 3.95 -4.72 -4.65
CA GLU A 79 4.94 -3.89 -3.95
C GLU A 79 6.34 -4.22 -4.46
N GLY A 80 7.01 -3.32 -5.18
CA GLY A 80 8.33 -3.65 -5.67
C GLY A 80 9.08 -2.57 -6.45
N VAL A 81 10.30 -2.95 -6.77
CA VAL A 81 11.24 -2.18 -7.57
C VAL A 81 11.42 -2.87 -8.92
N VAL A 82 11.35 -2.10 -9.98
CA VAL A 82 11.54 -2.56 -11.35
C VAL A 82 12.68 -1.81 -12.04
N TRP A 83 13.28 -2.45 -13.03
CA TRP A 83 14.17 -1.86 -14.01
C TRP A 83 13.41 -1.61 -15.30
N VAL A 84 13.53 -0.43 -15.88
CA VAL A 84 12.92 -0.02 -17.14
C VAL A 84 14.02 0.06 -18.20
N PRO A 85 14.23 -1.00 -19.01
CA PRO A 85 15.36 -1.09 -19.94
C PRO A 85 15.40 0.05 -20.97
N ASP A 86 14.25 0.37 -21.57
CA ASP A 86 14.15 1.38 -22.62
C ASP A 86 14.46 2.81 -22.14
N GLU A 87 14.31 3.06 -20.85
CA GLU A 87 14.57 4.36 -20.22
C GLU A 87 15.84 4.34 -19.36
N ASN A 88 16.53 3.20 -19.27
CA ASN A 88 17.75 3.01 -18.48
C ASN A 88 17.62 3.55 -17.05
N ARG A 89 16.52 3.21 -16.36
CA ARG A 89 16.22 3.69 -15.00
C ARG A 89 15.52 2.65 -14.13
N PHE A 90 15.67 2.81 -12.82
CA PHE A 90 14.86 2.09 -11.85
C PHE A 90 13.60 2.88 -11.47
N ALA A 91 12.54 2.15 -11.16
CA ALA A 91 11.28 2.72 -10.72
C ALA A 91 10.62 1.86 -9.63
N ILE A 92 9.76 2.50 -8.83
CA ILE A 92 8.71 1.81 -8.08
C ILE A 92 7.41 1.87 -8.87
N VAL A 93 6.62 0.82 -8.78
CA VAL A 93 5.31 0.77 -9.44
C VAL A 93 4.27 1.43 -8.55
N LEU A 94 3.57 2.44 -9.08
CA LEU A 94 2.35 2.94 -8.48
C LEU A 94 1.25 1.93 -8.80
N ILE A 95 0.74 1.28 -7.79
CA ILE A 95 -0.03 0.04 -7.95
C ILE A 95 -1.41 0.28 -8.51
N ARG A 96 -2.04 1.39 -8.14
CA ARG A 96 -3.44 1.67 -8.44
C ARG A 96 -3.55 2.68 -9.55
N GLY A 97 -4.35 2.36 -10.55
CA GLY A 97 -4.71 3.25 -11.65
C GLY A 97 -6.23 3.40 -11.78
N GLY A 98 -6.63 4.42 -12.54
CA GLY A 98 -8.03 4.80 -12.70
C GLY A 98 -8.49 5.82 -11.66
N ASN A 99 -9.77 6.22 -11.73
CA ASN A 99 -10.34 7.27 -10.87
C ASN A 99 -10.81 6.77 -9.49
N SER A 100 -10.14 5.79 -8.92
CA SER A 100 -10.55 5.10 -7.68
C SER A 100 -10.59 5.98 -6.43
N TYR A 101 -10.01 7.18 -6.49
CA TYR A 101 -9.92 8.06 -5.32
C TYR A 101 -11.00 9.11 -5.22
N ASP A 102 -11.81 9.29 -6.27
CA ASP A 102 -12.93 10.22 -6.23
C ASP A 102 -14.25 9.44 -6.23
N PRO A 103 -14.89 9.23 -5.06
CA PRO A 103 -16.15 8.50 -4.97
C PRO A 103 -17.29 9.17 -5.72
N THR A 104 -17.14 10.43 -6.16
CA THR A 104 -18.15 11.15 -6.96
C THR A 104 -17.99 10.89 -8.45
N ARG A 105 -16.88 10.23 -8.86
CA ARG A 105 -16.53 9.94 -10.25
C ARG A 105 -16.65 8.48 -10.63
N TYR A 106 -17.25 7.64 -9.80
CA TYR A 106 -17.60 6.28 -10.17
C TYR A 106 -18.66 6.31 -11.27
N THR A 107 -18.24 6.44 -12.51
CA THR A 107 -19.06 6.15 -13.67
C THR A 107 -18.73 4.74 -14.15
N GLU A 108 -19.70 4.00 -14.67
CA GLU A 108 -19.55 2.63 -15.17
C GLU A 108 -18.49 2.46 -16.26
N GLU A 109 -17.98 3.56 -16.82
CA GLU A 109 -16.97 3.60 -17.89
C GLU A 109 -15.53 3.71 -17.39
N GLU A 110 -15.30 3.95 -16.09
CA GLU A 110 -13.95 4.16 -15.55
C GLU A 110 -13.55 2.96 -14.69
N THR A 111 -12.79 2.12 -15.30
CA THR A 111 -12.39 0.87 -14.70
C THR A 111 -11.15 1.05 -13.83
N TYR A 112 -11.34 0.87 -12.54
CA TYR A 112 -10.28 0.65 -11.57
C TYR A 112 -9.46 -0.58 -11.95
N PHE A 113 -8.15 -0.48 -11.83
CA PHE A 113 -7.26 -1.62 -11.86
C PHE A 113 -6.18 -1.47 -10.78
N GLU A 114 -5.65 -2.61 -10.36
CA GLU A 114 -4.57 -2.66 -9.39
C GLU A 114 -3.58 -3.75 -9.82
N TYR A 115 -2.33 -3.37 -10.12
CA TYR A 115 -1.30 -4.31 -10.51
C TYR A 115 -1.15 -5.41 -9.46
N GLY A 116 -1.21 -6.68 -9.91
CA GLY A 116 -1.09 -7.83 -9.05
C GLY A 116 -2.27 -8.16 -8.15
N CYS A 117 -3.34 -7.34 -8.18
CA CYS A 117 -4.49 -7.50 -7.30
C CYS A 117 -5.82 -7.51 -8.04
N ASP A 118 -6.01 -6.62 -9.01
CA ASP A 118 -7.28 -6.46 -9.70
C ASP A 118 -7.07 -6.05 -11.15
N GLN A 119 -7.48 -6.93 -12.07
CA GLN A 119 -7.53 -6.71 -13.53
C GLN A 119 -6.19 -6.33 -14.19
N ALA A 120 -5.07 -6.42 -13.49
CA ALA A 120 -3.75 -6.14 -14.02
C ALA A 120 -2.71 -7.08 -13.41
N ASP A 121 -1.89 -7.67 -14.26
CA ASP A 121 -0.80 -8.54 -13.85
C ASP A 121 0.27 -7.78 -13.07
N GLY A 122 0.83 -8.43 -12.04
CA GLY A 122 1.74 -7.82 -11.08
C GLY A 122 3.21 -8.22 -11.24
N LEU A 123 3.94 -7.99 -10.16
CA LEU A 123 5.40 -8.03 -10.09
C LEU A 123 6.00 -9.42 -9.85
N PHE A 124 5.20 -10.45 -9.47
CA PHE A 124 5.72 -11.81 -9.31
C PHE A 124 6.02 -12.47 -10.66
N SER A 125 6.70 -11.71 -11.52
CA SER A 125 7.17 -12.10 -12.84
C SER A 125 8.54 -11.51 -13.10
N ASP A 126 9.33 -12.11 -13.98
CA ASP A 126 10.62 -11.54 -14.38
C ASP A 126 10.44 -10.17 -15.03
N LYS A 127 9.37 -9.99 -15.79
CA LYS A 127 8.99 -8.72 -16.42
C LYS A 127 7.50 -8.68 -16.75
N ASN A 128 6.97 -7.47 -16.87
CA ASN A 128 5.59 -7.22 -17.22
C ASN A 128 5.46 -5.87 -17.96
N TYR A 129 4.27 -5.62 -18.52
CA TYR A 129 3.92 -4.32 -19.11
C TYR A 129 3.33 -3.41 -18.04
N TYR A 130 3.77 -2.15 -18.07
CA TYR A 130 3.28 -1.11 -17.16
C TYR A 130 2.89 0.14 -17.92
N ASN A 131 1.94 0.89 -17.39
CA ASN A 131 1.72 2.26 -17.82
C ASN A 131 2.93 3.11 -17.38
N PRO A 132 3.60 3.85 -18.29
CA PRO A 132 4.74 4.70 -17.94
C PRO A 132 4.45 5.69 -16.81
N ASP A 133 3.22 6.22 -16.75
CA ASP A 133 2.81 7.19 -15.73
C ASP A 133 2.68 6.55 -14.33
N MET A 134 2.63 5.19 -14.28
CA MET A 134 2.60 4.40 -13.04
C MET A 134 4.00 3.97 -12.57
N LEU A 135 5.06 4.42 -13.27
CA LEU A 135 6.44 4.08 -12.94
C LEU A 135 7.18 5.30 -12.37
N LEU A 136 7.13 5.43 -11.05
CA LEU A 136 7.80 6.52 -10.36
C LEU A 136 9.32 6.30 -10.34
N LYS A 137 10.08 7.19 -11.01
CA LYS A 137 11.55 7.11 -11.07
C LYS A 137 12.16 7.13 -9.67
N ILE A 138 13.05 6.18 -9.40
CA ILE A 138 13.89 6.19 -8.21
C ILE A 138 15.02 7.21 -8.45
N PRO A 139 15.27 8.15 -7.50
CA PRO A 139 16.35 9.12 -7.64
C PRO A 139 17.72 8.47 -7.83
N ASP A 140 18.52 9.03 -8.72
CA ASP A 140 19.84 8.47 -9.10
C ASP A 140 20.80 8.32 -7.91
N GLY A 141 20.64 9.13 -6.85
CA GLY A 141 21.41 9.03 -5.62
C GLY A 141 21.28 7.71 -4.86
N TYR A 142 20.24 6.92 -5.16
CA TYR A 142 20.04 5.57 -4.61
C TYR A 142 20.64 4.47 -5.49
N VAL A 143 21.13 4.80 -6.69
CA VAL A 143 21.74 3.84 -7.62
C VAL A 143 23.27 3.88 -7.44
N LYS A 144 23.88 2.72 -7.25
CA LYS A 144 25.34 2.56 -7.13
C LYS A 144 25.80 1.52 -8.15
N ASP A 145 26.80 1.88 -8.96
CA ASP A 145 27.38 0.99 -9.98
C ASP A 145 26.30 0.34 -10.89
N GLY A 146 25.31 1.13 -11.29
CA GLY A 146 24.19 0.65 -12.14
C GLY A 146 23.20 -0.29 -11.45
N LYS A 147 23.22 -0.38 -10.12
CA LYS A 147 22.34 -1.25 -9.33
C LYS A 147 21.75 -0.51 -8.14
N ILE A 148 20.57 -0.96 -7.70
CA ILE A 148 20.05 -0.50 -6.41
C ILE A 148 20.51 -1.46 -5.32
N PRO A 149 21.16 -0.96 -4.25
CA PRO A 149 21.55 -1.79 -3.12
C PRO A 149 20.36 -2.49 -2.49
N LEU A 150 20.51 -3.76 -2.10
CA LEU A 150 19.45 -4.55 -1.49
C LEU A 150 18.83 -3.88 -0.25
N SER A 151 19.63 -3.15 0.54
CA SER A 151 19.14 -2.41 1.70
C SER A 151 18.19 -1.26 1.32
N ILE A 152 18.33 -0.70 0.13
CA ILE A 152 17.45 0.32 -0.43
C ILE A 152 16.18 -0.37 -1.00
N CYS A 153 16.34 -1.45 -1.78
CA CYS A 153 15.18 -2.22 -2.28
C CYS A 153 14.24 -2.64 -1.14
N LYS A 154 14.81 -3.14 -0.02
CA LYS A 154 14.04 -3.53 1.17
C LYS A 154 13.25 -2.38 1.82
N LYS A 155 13.65 -1.13 1.60
CA LYS A 155 12.88 0.04 2.05
C LYS A 155 11.84 0.45 1.03
N LEU A 156 12.22 0.47 -0.24
CA LEU A 156 11.35 0.90 -1.33
C LEU A 156 10.13 -0.01 -1.54
N VAL A 157 10.25 -1.30 -1.24
CA VAL A 157 9.13 -2.23 -1.30
C VAL A 157 7.97 -1.86 -0.36
N PHE A 158 8.24 -1.09 0.69
CA PHE A 158 7.21 -0.58 1.60
C PHE A 158 6.59 0.76 1.16
N SER A 159 6.90 1.24 -0.05
CA SER A 159 6.41 2.56 -0.51
C SER A 159 4.89 2.64 -0.52
N ASP A 160 4.19 1.60 -0.97
CA ASP A 160 2.72 1.58 -0.99
C ASP A 160 2.12 1.56 0.42
N PRO A 161 2.42 0.59 1.29
CA PRO A 161 1.84 0.58 2.63
C PRO A 161 2.21 1.83 3.43
N TYR A 162 3.39 2.40 3.22
CA TYR A 162 3.79 3.64 3.87
C TYR A 162 2.97 4.84 3.35
N ALA A 163 2.76 4.95 2.03
CA ALA A 163 1.91 5.99 1.43
C ALA A 163 0.46 5.88 1.92
N CYS A 164 -0.08 4.66 2.03
CA CYS A 164 -1.41 4.44 2.61
C CYS A 164 -1.50 4.98 4.04
N MET A 165 -0.46 4.81 4.85
CA MET A 165 -0.45 5.29 6.23
C MET A 165 -0.25 6.81 6.33
N ILE A 166 0.51 7.43 5.43
CA ILE A 166 0.57 8.91 5.31
C ILE A 166 -0.83 9.45 5.03
N PHE A 167 -1.50 8.90 4.02
CA PHE A 167 -2.86 9.31 3.66
C PHE A 167 -3.84 9.12 4.84
N GLN A 168 -3.77 7.98 5.53
CA GLN A 168 -4.61 7.72 6.69
C GLN A 168 -4.39 8.75 7.79
N ARG A 169 -3.14 9.10 8.11
CA ARG A 169 -2.83 10.15 9.10
C ARG A 169 -3.40 11.49 8.69
N GLU A 170 -3.22 11.91 7.44
CA GLU A 170 -3.74 13.18 6.94
C GLU A 170 -5.27 13.25 7.02
N ARG A 171 -5.96 12.15 6.68
CA ARG A 171 -7.42 12.07 6.83
C ARG A 171 -7.87 12.15 8.29
N MET A 172 -7.13 11.57 9.23
CA MET A 172 -7.43 11.70 10.65
C MET A 172 -7.21 13.16 11.14
N GLU A 173 -6.17 13.84 10.67
CA GLU A 173 -5.93 15.26 10.94
C GLU A 173 -7.11 16.11 10.44
N ASP A 174 -7.54 15.92 9.19
CA ASP A 174 -8.67 16.65 8.60
C ASP A 174 -9.99 16.41 9.35
N ILE A 175 -10.27 15.18 9.71
CA ILE A 175 -11.47 14.81 10.48
C ILE A 175 -11.43 15.45 11.88
N GLY A 176 -10.31 15.35 12.56
CA GLY A 176 -10.13 15.93 13.88
C GLY A 176 -10.28 17.45 13.87
N GLU A 177 -9.69 18.11 12.88
CA GLU A 177 -9.86 19.54 12.64
C GLU A 177 -11.33 19.90 12.42
N ALA A 178 -11.98 19.25 11.43
CA ALA A 178 -13.35 19.57 11.05
C ALA A 178 -14.36 19.38 12.18
N GLN A 179 -14.14 18.38 13.03
CA GLN A 179 -15.03 18.09 14.17
C GLN A 179 -14.82 19.01 15.35
N ASN A 180 -13.58 19.42 15.63
CA ASN A 180 -13.23 20.04 16.91
C ASN A 180 -12.91 21.55 16.85
N PHE A 181 -12.67 22.14 15.67
CA PHE A 181 -12.20 23.52 15.60
C PHE A 181 -13.14 24.54 16.28
N ARG A 182 -14.46 24.37 16.16
CA ARG A 182 -15.44 25.27 16.80
C ARG A 182 -15.38 25.19 18.32
N VAL A 183 -15.17 23.99 18.86
CA VAL A 183 -14.97 23.77 20.29
C VAL A 183 -13.70 24.47 20.75
N LYS A 184 -12.63 24.38 19.96
CA LYS A 184 -11.33 25.04 20.27
C LYS A 184 -11.42 26.55 20.19
N MET A 185 -12.15 27.11 19.21
CA MET A 185 -12.44 28.55 19.17
C MET A 185 -13.09 29.03 20.45
N ALA A 186 -14.11 28.35 20.91
CA ALA A 186 -14.81 28.71 22.15
C ALA A 186 -13.94 28.53 23.40
N GLN A 187 -13.19 27.45 23.49
CA GLN A 187 -12.33 27.09 24.62
C GLN A 187 -11.17 28.07 24.79
N TYR A 188 -10.47 28.38 23.68
CA TYR A 188 -9.24 29.17 23.70
C TYR A 188 -9.45 30.64 23.34
N LYS A 189 -10.68 31.04 22.96
CA LYS A 189 -11.03 32.40 22.49
C LYS A 189 -10.08 32.92 21.41
N CYS A 190 -9.74 32.06 20.46
CA CYS A 190 -8.80 32.30 19.37
C CYS A 190 -9.50 32.41 18.02
N SER A 191 -8.75 32.78 16.98
CA SER A 191 -9.24 32.81 15.61
C SER A 191 -9.57 31.41 15.08
N GLU A 192 -10.35 31.33 13.98
CA GLU A 192 -10.65 30.05 13.34
C GLU A 192 -9.39 29.33 12.87
N ALA A 193 -8.42 30.03 12.31
CA ALA A 193 -7.18 29.45 11.84
C ALA A 193 -6.38 28.82 12.97
N GLU A 194 -6.24 29.51 14.11
CA GLU A 194 -5.58 28.99 15.31
C GLU A 194 -6.34 27.80 15.91
N ALA A 195 -7.66 27.85 15.93
CA ALA A 195 -8.50 26.77 16.44
C ALA A 195 -8.37 25.50 15.60
N ARG A 196 -8.27 25.64 14.27
CA ARG A 196 -8.06 24.52 13.34
C ARG A 196 -6.70 23.86 13.60
N GLU A 197 -5.64 24.66 13.76
CA GLU A 197 -4.30 24.13 14.05
C GLU A 197 -4.26 23.40 15.41
N ILE A 198 -4.89 23.97 16.44
CA ILE A 198 -5.01 23.33 17.76
C ILE A 198 -5.78 22.00 17.64
N ALA A 199 -6.93 22.01 16.96
CA ALA A 199 -7.74 20.81 16.79
C ALA A 199 -7.00 19.70 16.06
N ARG A 200 -6.23 20.05 15.02
CA ARG A 200 -5.41 19.12 14.26
C ARG A 200 -4.32 18.48 15.12
N LYS A 201 -3.62 19.28 15.91
CA LYS A 201 -2.57 18.81 16.82
C LYS A 201 -3.12 17.90 17.92
N GLU A 202 -4.22 18.29 18.56
CA GLU A 202 -4.82 17.52 19.67
C GLU A 202 -5.50 16.23 19.23
N THR A 203 -5.74 16.04 17.92
CA THR A 203 -6.26 14.77 17.37
C THR A 203 -5.39 13.58 17.78
N PHE A 204 -4.09 13.80 17.95
CA PHE A 204 -3.12 12.75 18.30
C PHE A 204 -2.57 12.82 19.72
N ASP A 205 -3.22 13.54 20.63
CA ASP A 205 -2.78 13.55 22.04
C ASP A 205 -2.74 12.15 22.66
N ARG A 206 -3.72 11.33 22.30
CA ARG A 206 -3.84 9.94 22.76
C ARG A 206 -4.31 9.07 21.60
N VAL A 207 -3.50 8.09 21.23
CA VAL A 207 -3.74 7.22 20.10
C VAL A 207 -3.68 5.76 20.52
N CYS A 208 -4.73 5.02 20.21
CA CYS A 208 -4.75 3.57 20.37
C CYS A 208 -4.71 2.91 19.00
N ILE A 209 -3.72 2.05 18.78
CA ILE A 209 -3.49 1.33 17.51
C ILE A 209 -3.77 -0.15 17.73
N PHE A 210 -4.84 -0.66 17.11
CA PHE A 210 -5.16 -2.07 17.14
C PHE A 210 -4.42 -2.81 16.02
N GLY A 211 -3.55 -3.72 16.44
CA GLY A 211 -2.70 -4.50 15.55
C GLY A 211 -1.25 -4.02 15.51
N LEU A 212 -0.34 -4.98 15.51
CA LEU A 212 1.11 -4.77 15.47
C LEU A 212 1.71 -5.39 14.20
N GLY A 213 1.00 -5.20 13.10
CA GLY A 213 1.48 -5.52 11.75
C GLY A 213 2.24 -4.34 11.13
N THR A 214 2.64 -4.49 9.87
CA THR A 214 3.38 -3.47 9.11
C THR A 214 2.68 -2.11 9.12
N THR A 215 1.39 -2.08 8.83
CA THR A 215 0.57 -0.86 8.80
C THR A 215 0.44 -0.21 10.17
N GLY A 216 0.19 -1.01 11.23
CA GLY A 216 0.14 -0.51 12.60
C GLY A 216 1.46 0.12 13.05
N MET A 217 2.58 -0.50 12.71
CA MET A 217 3.91 0.05 13.01
C MET A 217 4.18 1.33 12.24
N PHE A 218 3.83 1.41 10.95
CA PHE A 218 4.03 2.61 10.14
C PHE A 218 3.18 3.79 10.63
N ILE A 219 1.90 3.57 10.93
CA ILE A 219 1.07 4.67 11.42
C ILE A 219 1.55 5.18 12.79
N GLY A 220 1.99 4.29 13.69
CA GLY A 220 2.58 4.68 14.96
C GLY A 220 3.84 5.51 14.81
N ASP A 221 4.75 5.09 13.93
CA ASP A 221 5.99 5.82 13.63
C ASP A 221 5.70 7.19 13.00
N LEU A 222 4.79 7.27 12.03
CA LEU A 222 4.38 8.52 11.40
C LEU A 222 3.74 9.51 12.37
N ILE A 223 2.91 9.01 13.29
CA ILE A 223 2.31 9.85 14.33
C ILE A 223 3.40 10.35 15.27
N HIS A 224 4.29 9.48 15.73
CA HIS A 224 5.38 9.87 16.63
C HIS A 224 6.33 10.90 15.99
N GLN A 225 6.69 10.73 14.73
CA GLN A 225 7.53 11.69 14.00
C GLN A 225 6.87 13.08 13.88
N ARG A 226 5.58 13.12 13.64
CA ARG A 226 4.83 14.37 13.44
C ARG A 226 4.38 15.00 14.76
N TYR A 227 4.06 14.17 15.74
CA TYR A 227 3.52 14.52 17.06
C TYR A 227 4.31 13.79 18.16
N PRO A 228 5.54 14.23 18.47
CA PRO A 228 6.43 13.49 19.38
C PRO A 228 5.89 13.38 20.82
N ASP A 229 4.96 14.28 21.21
CA ASP A 229 4.32 14.27 22.53
C ASP A 229 3.08 13.34 22.58
N ALA A 230 2.67 12.77 21.46
CA ALA A 230 1.52 11.87 21.38
C ALA A 230 1.71 10.63 22.27
N LYS A 231 0.69 10.29 23.04
CA LYS A 231 0.66 9.06 23.84
C LYS A 231 0.12 7.93 23.01
N ILE A 232 1.00 7.10 22.48
CA ILE A 232 0.65 5.96 21.61
C ILE A 232 0.59 4.68 22.42
N VAL A 233 -0.49 3.92 22.25
CA VAL A 233 -0.68 2.60 22.83
C VAL A 233 -0.94 1.60 21.70
N PHE A 234 -0.14 0.57 21.59
CA PHE A 234 -0.44 -0.57 20.70
C PHE A 234 -1.21 -1.64 21.46
N VAL A 235 -2.26 -2.16 20.83
CA VAL A 235 -3.04 -3.29 21.34
C VAL A 235 -2.94 -4.43 20.35
N ALA A 236 -2.36 -5.58 20.72
CA ALA A 236 -2.24 -6.74 19.84
C ALA A 236 -2.11 -8.05 20.65
N ARG A 237 -2.19 -9.19 19.95
CA ARG A 237 -2.08 -10.52 20.55
C ARG A 237 -0.65 -11.03 20.74
N SER A 238 0.34 -10.32 20.20
CA SER A 238 1.75 -10.71 20.27
C SER A 238 2.24 -10.80 21.71
N GLU A 239 3.12 -11.75 22.03
CA GLU A 239 3.81 -11.79 23.30
C GLU A 239 4.66 -10.52 23.50
N GLU A 240 4.71 -9.98 24.72
CA GLU A 240 5.50 -8.79 25.05
C GLU A 240 6.98 -8.95 24.73
N SER A 241 7.48 -10.17 24.86
CA SER A 241 8.87 -10.54 24.53
C SER A 241 9.14 -10.62 23.03
N SER A 242 8.12 -10.48 22.18
CA SER A 242 8.31 -10.61 20.74
C SER A 242 9.13 -9.46 20.17
N PRO A 243 9.99 -9.71 19.16
CA PRO A 243 10.77 -8.67 18.50
C PRO A 243 9.90 -7.55 17.91
N LYS A 244 8.66 -7.84 17.50
CA LYS A 244 7.71 -6.85 16.96
C LYS A 244 7.30 -5.84 18.02
N VAL A 245 7.00 -6.31 19.23
CA VAL A 245 6.64 -5.43 20.35
C VAL A 245 7.83 -4.56 20.73
N SER A 246 8.99 -5.16 20.92
CA SER A 246 10.22 -4.42 21.23
C SER A 246 10.54 -3.35 20.19
N PHE A 247 10.38 -3.68 18.89
CA PHE A 247 10.59 -2.73 17.82
C PHE A 247 9.60 -1.55 17.90
N ALA A 248 8.30 -1.81 18.04
CA ALA A 248 7.26 -0.79 18.09
C ALA A 248 7.44 0.15 19.29
N LEU A 249 7.73 -0.39 20.47
CA LEU A 249 7.98 0.42 21.65
C LEU A 249 9.21 1.32 21.48
N LYS A 250 10.26 0.81 20.90
CA LYS A 250 11.50 1.55 20.66
C LYS A 250 11.36 2.66 19.63
N GLN A 251 10.65 2.40 18.54
CA GLN A 251 10.52 3.35 17.41
C GLN A 251 9.48 4.45 17.70
N ALA A 252 8.35 4.10 18.30
CA ALA A 252 7.26 5.04 18.50
C ALA A 252 7.19 5.64 19.91
N GLY A 253 8.13 5.29 20.80
CA GLY A 253 8.04 5.70 22.21
C GLY A 253 6.73 5.29 22.88
N ALA A 254 6.10 4.25 22.39
CA ALA A 254 4.75 3.83 22.72
C ALA A 254 4.70 2.90 23.93
N SER A 255 3.50 2.70 24.49
CA SER A 255 3.19 1.61 25.39
C SER A 255 2.52 0.46 24.63
N TYR A 256 2.45 -0.70 25.27
CA TYR A 256 1.88 -1.91 24.71
C TYR A 256 0.88 -2.54 25.69
N VAL A 257 -0.23 -3.00 25.15
CA VAL A 257 -1.21 -3.79 25.88
C VAL A 257 -1.47 -5.07 25.08
N ARG A 258 -1.23 -6.20 25.70
CA ARG A 258 -1.60 -7.49 25.13
C ARG A 258 -3.12 -7.65 25.19
N SER A 259 -3.74 -7.91 24.04
CA SER A 259 -5.15 -8.27 24.00
C SER A 259 -5.34 -9.66 24.61
N ALA A 260 -6.29 -9.77 25.53
CA ALA A 260 -6.67 -11.03 26.13
C ALA A 260 -7.57 -11.90 25.24
N PHE A 261 -8.13 -11.31 24.16
CA PHE A 261 -9.04 -12.01 23.26
C PHE A 261 -8.25 -12.81 22.22
N ASP A 262 -8.31 -14.12 22.32
CA ASP A 262 -7.60 -15.06 21.44
C ASP A 262 -8.41 -15.41 20.17
N THR A 263 -9.74 -15.25 20.19
CA THR A 263 -10.63 -15.55 19.05
C THR A 263 -11.66 -14.45 18.84
N ASN A 264 -12.20 -14.37 17.60
CA ASN A 264 -13.32 -13.47 17.27
C ASN A 264 -14.61 -13.87 18.00
N GLU A 265 -14.72 -15.08 18.51
CA GLU A 265 -15.87 -15.59 19.26
C GLU A 265 -15.96 -14.98 20.66
N GLU A 266 -14.85 -14.52 21.23
CA GLU A 266 -14.83 -13.83 22.52
C GLU A 266 -15.18 -12.33 22.42
N LEU A 267 -15.29 -11.80 21.19
CA LEU A 267 -15.69 -10.42 20.90
C LEU A 267 -17.15 -10.25 20.51
N ALA A 268 -17.87 -11.35 20.29
CA ALA A 268 -19.28 -11.39 19.92
C ALA A 268 -20.19 -11.52 21.17
#